data_2346f64f55c7bd5bee28284822dc999e
#
_entry.id   2346f64f55c7bd5bee28284822dc999e
#
_cell.length_a   1.000
_cell.length_b   1.000
_cell.length_c   1.000
_cell.angle_alpha   90.00
_cell.angle_beta   90.00
_cell.angle_gamma   90.00
#
_symmetry.space_group_name_H-M   'P 1'
#
loop_
_entity.id
_entity.type
_entity.pdbx_description
1 polymer ?
#
loop_
_entity_poly.entity_id
_entity_poly.type
_entity_poly.pdbx_seq_one_letter_code
_entity_poly.pdbx_strand_id
1 'polypeptide(L)'
;MDRSDLVSFLRTQRWAVEASVSVHGTPQAAVIGIAVTDDLEIVFDTFADTRKTQNLRRNRKIALVVGWDEGRTVQLEGLADEPTGEDLERVKAVYFARFPDGEGRALAGNVTYFRVRPSWVRVSDFRATEPVVTVIDLAGA
;
A
#
# COMPACT_ATOMS: atom_id res chain seq x y z
N MET A 1 0.47 -12.61 -14.90
CA MET A 1 0.20 -11.20 -14.48
C MET A 1 1.48 -10.41 -14.62
N ASP A 2 1.46 -9.41 -15.46
CA ASP A 2 2.57 -8.46 -15.57
C ASP A 2 2.34 -7.26 -14.65
N ARG A 3 3.24 -6.26 -14.72
CA ARG A 3 3.15 -5.06 -13.87
C ARG A 3 1.86 -4.27 -14.10
N SER A 4 1.43 -4.15 -15.34
CA SER A 4 0.19 -3.44 -15.69
C SER A 4 -1.05 -4.16 -15.14
N ASP A 5 -1.07 -5.49 -15.25
CA ASP A 5 -2.14 -6.30 -14.66
C ASP A 5 -2.17 -6.16 -13.14
N LEU A 6 -1.00 -6.11 -12.51
CA LEU A 6 -0.89 -5.91 -11.07
C LEU A 6 -1.49 -4.58 -10.65
N VAL A 7 -1.14 -3.48 -11.32
CA VAL A 7 -1.73 -2.16 -11.03
C VAL A 7 -3.24 -2.21 -11.15
N SER A 8 -3.75 -2.81 -12.23
CA SER A 8 -5.20 -2.93 -12.44
C SER A 8 -5.87 -3.74 -11.34
N PHE A 9 -5.25 -4.87 -10.94
CA PHE A 9 -5.80 -5.68 -9.85
C PHE A 9 -5.81 -4.93 -8.53
N LEU A 10 -4.71 -4.28 -8.15
CA LEU A 10 -4.62 -3.52 -6.90
C LEU A 10 -5.67 -2.40 -6.85
N ARG A 11 -5.96 -1.77 -7.99
CA ARG A 11 -6.99 -0.72 -8.08
C ARG A 11 -8.40 -1.24 -7.88
N THR A 12 -8.65 -2.52 -8.03
CA THR A 12 -9.97 -3.11 -7.70
C THR A 12 -10.15 -3.30 -6.20
N GLN A 13 -9.08 -3.22 -5.42
CA GLN A 13 -9.09 -3.45 -3.98
C GLN A 13 -9.15 -2.12 -3.23
N ARG A 14 -10.08 -2.03 -2.28
CA ARG A 14 -10.23 -0.85 -1.42
C ARG A 14 -9.29 -0.90 -0.23
N TRP A 15 -9.09 -2.09 0.33
CA TRP A 15 -8.41 -2.30 1.60
C TRP A 15 -7.16 -3.16 1.42
N ALA A 16 -6.18 -2.90 2.28
CA ALA A 16 -5.01 -3.74 2.43
C ALA A 16 -4.74 -3.93 3.93
N VAL A 17 -4.00 -4.98 4.26
CA VAL A 17 -3.38 -5.10 5.58
C VAL A 17 -1.94 -4.66 5.45
N GLU A 18 -1.54 -3.67 6.25
CA GLU A 18 -0.14 -3.25 6.35
C GLU A 18 0.51 -3.86 7.58
N ALA A 19 1.79 -4.15 7.49
CA ALA A 19 2.60 -4.59 8.62
C ALA A 19 3.86 -3.73 8.72
N SER A 20 4.12 -3.23 9.91
CA SER A 20 5.30 -2.46 10.26
C SER A 20 5.91 -2.99 11.55
N VAL A 21 7.08 -2.50 11.93
CA VAL A 21 7.85 -3.05 13.05
C VAL A 21 8.07 -1.97 14.11
N SER A 22 7.75 -2.30 15.36
CA SER A 22 7.97 -1.41 16.49
C SER A 22 9.46 -1.26 16.82
N VAL A 23 9.78 -0.30 17.67
CA VAL A 23 11.16 -0.08 18.16
C VAL A 23 11.75 -1.33 18.83
N HIS A 24 10.89 -2.21 19.36
CA HIS A 24 11.31 -3.45 20.02
C HIS A 24 11.32 -4.66 19.09
N GLY A 25 11.10 -4.45 17.77
CA GLY A 25 11.06 -5.54 16.81
C GLY A 25 9.74 -6.29 16.76
N THR A 26 8.68 -5.78 17.38
CA THR A 26 7.35 -6.40 17.35
C THR A 26 6.65 -6.08 16.03
N PRO A 27 6.27 -7.10 15.24
CA PRO A 27 5.45 -6.85 14.05
C PRO A 27 4.04 -6.41 14.45
N GLN A 28 3.55 -5.38 13.78
CA GLN A 28 2.23 -4.81 14.04
C GLN A 28 1.50 -4.63 12.72
N ALA A 29 0.23 -4.99 12.69
CA ALA A 29 -0.57 -4.97 11.47
C ALA A 29 -1.87 -4.18 11.67
N ALA A 30 -2.32 -3.53 10.60
CA ALA A 30 -3.57 -2.78 10.59
C ALA A 30 -4.16 -2.73 9.18
N VAL A 31 -5.48 -2.57 9.10
CA VAL A 31 -6.15 -2.35 7.82
C VAL A 31 -6.01 -0.89 7.42
N ILE A 32 -5.70 -0.67 6.15
CA ILE A 32 -5.61 0.65 5.53
C ILE A 32 -6.42 0.68 4.24
N GLY A 33 -6.92 1.87 3.86
CA GLY A 33 -7.43 2.12 2.52
C GLY A 33 -6.28 2.48 1.60
N ILE A 34 -6.26 1.93 0.40
CA ILE A 34 -5.16 2.15 -0.54
C ILE A 34 -5.60 2.82 -1.84
N ALA A 35 -4.72 3.64 -2.39
CA ALA A 35 -4.77 4.13 -3.76
C ALA A 35 -3.46 3.77 -4.45
N VAL A 36 -3.48 3.59 -5.78
CA VAL A 36 -2.33 3.08 -6.52
C VAL A 36 -2.04 4.01 -7.69
N THR A 37 -0.81 4.46 -7.81
CA THR A 37 -0.36 5.30 -8.93
C THR A 37 -0.02 4.44 -10.15
N ASP A 38 0.11 5.08 -11.32
CA ASP A 38 0.53 4.39 -12.54
C ASP A 38 1.94 3.80 -12.42
N ASP A 39 2.77 4.37 -11.55
CA ASP A 39 4.14 3.91 -11.28
C ASP A 39 4.20 2.81 -10.21
N LEU A 40 3.06 2.22 -9.84
CA LEU A 40 2.97 1.18 -8.81
C LEU A 40 3.46 1.67 -7.44
N GLU A 41 3.15 2.90 -7.11
CA GLU A 41 3.27 3.38 -5.74
C GLU A 41 1.92 3.17 -5.04
N ILE A 42 1.96 2.64 -3.82
CA ILE A 42 0.74 2.44 -3.03
C ILE A 42 0.68 3.54 -1.98
N VAL A 43 -0.43 4.28 -1.97
CA VAL A 43 -0.61 5.46 -1.14
C VAL A 43 -1.70 5.18 -0.12
N PHE A 44 -1.46 5.57 1.12
CA PHE A 44 -2.48 5.53 2.17
C PHE A 44 -2.33 6.75 3.10
N ASP A 45 -3.44 7.13 3.72
CA ASP A 45 -3.43 8.12 4.79
C ASP A 45 -3.47 7.45 6.16
N THR A 46 -3.01 8.14 7.17
CA THR A 46 -3.11 7.72 8.57
C THR A 46 -2.98 8.95 9.47
N PHE A 47 -3.45 8.84 10.71
CA PHE A 47 -3.19 9.89 11.68
C PHE A 47 -1.73 9.87 12.11
N ALA A 48 -1.18 11.07 12.35
CA ALA A 48 0.24 11.24 12.64
C ALA A 48 0.67 10.60 13.96
N ASP A 49 -0.27 10.34 14.88
CA ASP A 49 -0.01 9.76 16.19
C ASP A 49 -0.24 8.26 16.29
N THR A 50 -0.51 7.57 15.17
CA THR A 50 -0.68 6.11 15.19
C THR A 50 0.64 5.37 15.35
N ARG A 51 0.55 4.10 15.80
CA ARG A 51 1.73 3.24 15.93
C ARG A 51 2.44 3.04 14.60
N LYS A 52 1.68 2.81 13.50
CA LYS A 52 2.30 2.60 12.19
C LYS A 52 3.04 3.84 11.70
N THR A 53 2.54 5.04 11.97
CA THR A 53 3.25 6.28 11.63
C THR A 53 4.60 6.33 12.34
N GLN A 54 4.61 6.09 13.64
CA GLN A 54 5.84 6.10 14.43
C GLN A 54 6.80 5.01 13.99
N ASN A 55 6.28 3.81 13.71
CA ASN A 55 7.08 2.69 13.23
C ASN A 55 7.77 3.02 11.90
N LEU A 56 6.99 3.52 10.92
CA LEU A 56 7.49 3.79 9.58
C LEU A 56 8.44 4.99 9.50
N ARG A 57 8.29 5.95 10.40
CA ARG A 57 9.25 7.06 10.53
C ARG A 57 10.60 6.58 11.04
N ARG A 58 10.62 5.54 11.85
CA ARG A 58 11.85 4.95 12.40
C ARG A 58 12.43 3.87 11.50
N ASN A 59 11.56 3.02 10.94
CA ASN A 59 11.95 1.89 10.08
C ASN A 59 10.99 1.87 8.88
N ARG A 60 11.49 2.25 7.71
CA ARG A 60 10.69 2.41 6.50
C ARG A 60 10.23 1.09 5.89
N LYS A 61 10.70 -0.05 6.38
CA LYS A 61 10.30 -1.36 5.86
C LYS A 61 8.84 -1.63 6.18
N ILE A 62 8.09 -2.02 5.16
CA ILE A 62 6.66 -2.29 5.25
C ILE A 62 6.32 -3.54 4.43
N ALA A 63 5.31 -4.27 4.86
CA ALA A 63 4.73 -5.35 4.08
C ALA A 63 3.22 -5.10 3.95
N LEU A 64 2.67 -5.49 2.81
CA LEU A 64 1.22 -5.40 2.57
C LEU A 64 0.68 -6.73 2.07
N VAL A 65 -0.56 -7.01 2.45
CA VAL A 65 -1.41 -8.04 1.82
C VAL A 65 -2.61 -7.34 1.22
N VAL A 66 -2.87 -7.60 -0.06
CA VAL A 66 -3.97 -6.97 -0.81
C VAL A 66 -4.78 -8.05 -1.51
N GLY A 67 -6.07 -8.11 -1.22
CA GLY A 67 -6.99 -9.09 -1.78
C GLY A 67 -6.94 -10.43 -1.03
N TRP A 68 -8.13 -10.94 -0.64
CA TRP A 68 -8.24 -12.19 0.12
C TRP A 68 -9.59 -12.89 -0.03
N ASP A 69 -10.57 -12.31 -0.68
CA ASP A 69 -11.93 -12.83 -0.75
C ASP A 69 -12.38 -13.24 -2.16
N GLU A 70 -11.55 -13.02 -3.17
CA GLU A 70 -11.88 -13.33 -4.57
C GLU A 70 -10.95 -14.39 -5.17
N GLY A 71 -10.30 -15.19 -4.36
CA GLY A 71 -9.42 -16.27 -4.81
C GLY A 71 -8.03 -15.83 -5.26
N ARG A 72 -7.72 -14.55 -5.18
CA ARG A 72 -6.37 -14.03 -5.44
C ARG A 72 -5.90 -13.19 -4.28
N THR A 73 -4.62 -13.29 -3.97
CA THR A 73 -3.99 -12.42 -2.97
C THR A 73 -2.63 -11.95 -3.45
N VAL A 74 -2.29 -10.73 -3.12
CA VAL A 74 -1.00 -10.12 -3.41
C VAL A 74 -0.28 -9.88 -2.10
N GLN A 75 0.94 -10.38 -1.98
CA GLN A 75 1.87 -10.01 -0.92
C GLN A 75 2.91 -9.09 -1.52
N LEU A 76 3.22 -8.00 -0.83
CA LEU A 76 4.32 -7.15 -1.25
C LEU A 76 5.14 -6.67 -0.06
N GLU A 77 6.40 -6.41 -0.33
CA GLU A 77 7.35 -5.79 0.58
C GLU A 77 7.95 -4.57 -0.09
N GLY A 78 8.27 -3.56 0.68
CA GLY A 78 8.86 -2.35 0.14
C GLY A 78 9.28 -1.38 1.22
N LEU A 79 9.49 -0.14 0.80
CA LEU A 79 9.83 0.97 1.68
C LEU A 79 8.71 2.01 1.63
N ALA A 80 8.33 2.51 2.79
CA ALA A 80 7.35 3.59 2.93
C ALA A 80 8.06 4.90 3.25
N ASP A 81 7.67 5.97 2.58
CA ASP A 81 8.13 7.31 2.91
C ASP A 81 6.95 8.28 3.00
N GLU A 82 7.18 9.42 3.61
CA GLU A 82 6.24 10.53 3.64
C GLU A 82 6.65 11.53 2.56
N PRO A 83 5.96 11.58 1.40
CA PRO A 83 6.30 12.53 0.34
C PRO A 83 6.12 13.97 0.81
N THR A 84 6.86 14.88 0.19
CA THR A 84 6.79 16.32 0.47
C THR A 84 6.65 17.11 -0.82
N GLY A 85 6.24 18.38 -0.73
CA GLY A 85 6.20 19.30 -1.87
C GLY A 85 5.25 18.80 -2.97
N GLU A 86 5.69 18.89 -4.20
CA GLU A 86 4.89 18.49 -5.37
C GLU A 86 4.57 17.00 -5.38
N ASP A 87 5.46 16.16 -4.88
CA ASP A 87 5.23 14.73 -4.73
C ASP A 87 4.06 14.46 -3.78
N LEU A 88 4.00 15.17 -2.66
CA LEU A 88 2.88 15.05 -1.73
C LEU A 88 1.57 15.44 -2.40
N GLU A 89 1.53 16.55 -3.12
CA GLU A 89 0.32 16.99 -3.80
C GLU A 89 -0.13 15.97 -4.86
N ARG A 90 0.82 15.36 -5.56
CA ARG A 90 0.54 14.33 -6.56
C ARG A 90 -0.10 13.09 -5.92
N VAL A 91 0.48 12.57 -4.85
CA VAL A 91 -0.05 11.36 -4.19
C VAL A 91 -1.36 11.64 -3.46
N LYS A 92 -1.53 12.82 -2.88
CA LYS A 92 -2.81 13.24 -2.30
C LYS A 92 -3.92 13.24 -3.34
N ALA A 93 -3.66 13.75 -4.54
CA ALA A 93 -4.64 13.77 -5.62
C ALA A 93 -5.08 12.34 -5.99
N VAL A 94 -4.15 11.42 -6.11
CA VAL A 94 -4.45 10.01 -6.38
C VAL A 94 -5.29 9.41 -5.25
N TYR A 95 -4.93 9.70 -4.01
CA TYR A 95 -5.66 9.19 -2.84
C TYR A 95 -7.09 9.73 -2.78
N PHE A 96 -7.28 11.04 -2.98
CA PHE A 96 -8.60 11.68 -2.92
C PHE A 96 -9.50 11.25 -4.09
N ALA A 97 -8.94 10.93 -5.25
CA ALA A 97 -9.71 10.37 -6.35
C ALA A 97 -10.33 9.01 -5.96
N ARG A 98 -9.62 8.23 -5.17
CA ARG A 98 -10.09 6.92 -4.68
C ARG A 98 -10.96 7.07 -3.43
N PHE A 99 -10.64 8.02 -2.55
CA PHE A 99 -11.31 8.28 -1.28
C PHE A 99 -11.66 9.76 -1.18
N PRO A 100 -12.78 10.20 -1.78
CA PRO A 100 -13.16 11.62 -1.75
C PRO A 100 -13.35 12.19 -0.33
N ASP A 101 -13.76 11.36 0.63
CA ASP A 101 -13.88 11.73 2.04
C ASP A 101 -12.53 12.04 2.71
N GLY A 102 -11.43 11.64 2.09
CA GLY A 102 -10.08 11.93 2.58
C GLY A 102 -9.75 13.40 2.65
N GLU A 103 -10.30 14.23 1.76
CA GLU A 103 -10.11 15.68 1.82
C GLU A 103 -10.64 16.28 3.13
N GLY A 104 -11.81 15.83 3.58
CA GLY A 104 -12.39 16.28 4.85
C GLY A 104 -11.51 15.91 6.05
N ARG A 105 -10.95 14.71 6.05
CA ARG A 105 -10.00 14.30 7.09
C ARG A 105 -8.73 15.13 7.07
N ALA A 106 -8.21 15.45 5.88
CA ALA A 106 -7.02 16.28 5.73
C ALA A 106 -7.26 17.69 6.30
N LEU A 107 -8.44 18.28 6.05
CA LEU A 107 -8.80 19.58 6.56
C LEU A 107 -8.97 19.58 8.09
N ALA A 108 -9.41 18.46 8.66
CA ALA A 108 -9.53 18.33 10.13
C ALA A 108 -8.15 18.27 10.81
N GLY A 109 -7.08 17.98 10.06
CA GLY A 109 -5.71 17.99 10.55
C GLY A 109 -5.25 16.67 11.13
N ASN A 110 -3.96 16.61 11.46
CA ASN A 110 -3.29 15.45 12.06
C ASN A 110 -3.26 14.20 11.15
N VAL A 111 -3.37 14.39 9.84
CA VAL A 111 -3.29 13.33 8.85
C VAL A 111 -1.96 13.42 8.11
N THR A 112 -1.32 12.28 7.93
CA THR A 112 -0.12 12.16 7.09
C THR A 112 -0.36 11.12 6.00
N TYR A 113 0.48 11.15 4.95
CA TYR A 113 0.39 10.29 3.78
C TYR A 113 1.69 9.52 3.64
N PHE A 114 1.57 8.22 3.46
CA PHE A 114 2.70 7.36 3.14
C PHE A 114 2.60 6.87 1.71
N ARG A 115 3.75 6.75 1.07
CA ARG A 115 3.90 6.15 -0.24
C ARG A 115 4.78 4.92 -0.09
N VAL A 116 4.27 3.78 -0.55
CA VAL A 116 5.01 2.52 -0.56
C VAL A 116 5.55 2.27 -1.96
N ARG A 117 6.86 2.08 -2.06
CA ARG A 117 7.52 1.62 -3.29
C ARG A 117 7.87 0.14 -3.14
N PRO A 118 7.15 -0.75 -3.84
CA PRO A 118 7.41 -2.18 -3.73
C PRO A 118 8.79 -2.56 -4.25
N SER A 119 9.46 -3.47 -3.54
CA SER A 119 10.70 -4.11 -3.96
C SER A 119 10.52 -5.59 -4.27
N TRP A 120 9.44 -6.18 -3.78
CA TRP A 120 9.10 -7.58 -4.01
C TRP A 120 7.59 -7.74 -4.00
N VAL A 121 7.05 -8.49 -4.98
CA VAL A 121 5.61 -8.76 -5.08
C VAL A 121 5.39 -10.19 -5.50
N ARG A 122 4.50 -10.89 -4.81
CA ARG A 122 4.05 -12.23 -5.15
C ARG A 122 2.53 -12.28 -5.24
N VAL A 123 2.03 -12.83 -6.34
CA VAL A 123 0.59 -13.06 -6.55
C VAL A 123 0.33 -14.54 -6.39
N SER A 124 -0.65 -14.88 -5.55
CA SER A 124 -1.16 -16.25 -5.41
C SER A 124 -2.59 -16.30 -5.93
N ASP A 125 -2.83 -17.18 -6.89
CA ASP A 125 -4.14 -17.36 -7.52
C ASP A 125 -4.65 -18.76 -7.20
N PHE A 126 -5.71 -18.83 -6.43
CA PHE A 126 -6.33 -20.08 -5.95
C PHE A 126 -7.63 -20.40 -6.70
N ARG A 127 -7.93 -19.73 -7.81
CA ARG A 127 -9.19 -19.92 -8.54
C ARG A 127 -9.21 -21.22 -9.35
N ALA A 128 -8.04 -21.73 -9.73
CA ALA A 128 -7.92 -23.02 -10.40
C ALA A 128 -7.78 -24.16 -9.38
N THR A 129 -7.81 -25.40 -9.86
CA THR A 129 -7.67 -26.61 -9.01
C THR A 129 -6.35 -26.62 -8.24
N GLU A 130 -5.27 -26.16 -8.87
CA GLU A 130 -3.97 -26.00 -8.22
C GLU A 130 -3.63 -24.50 -8.13
N PRO A 131 -3.08 -24.05 -6.99
CA PRO A 131 -2.66 -22.66 -6.86
C PRO A 131 -1.56 -22.32 -7.86
N VAL A 132 -1.65 -21.12 -8.44
CA VAL A 132 -0.61 -20.55 -9.28
C VAL A 132 0.04 -19.40 -8.51
N VAL A 133 1.33 -19.52 -8.23
CA VAL A 133 2.08 -18.52 -7.47
C VAL A 133 3.13 -17.90 -8.39
N THR A 134 3.10 -16.58 -8.52
CA THR A 134 3.98 -15.86 -9.44
C THR A 134 4.64 -14.70 -8.72
N VAL A 135 5.97 -14.63 -8.76
CA VAL A 135 6.71 -13.43 -8.34
C VAL A 135 6.78 -12.49 -9.53
N ILE A 136 6.37 -11.25 -9.32
CA ILE A 136 6.31 -10.25 -10.39
C ILE A 136 7.68 -9.61 -10.59
N ASP A 137 8.11 -9.52 -11.83
CA ASP A 137 9.31 -8.77 -12.20
C ASP A 137 8.99 -7.27 -12.22
N LEU A 138 9.48 -6.56 -11.23
CA LEU A 138 9.24 -5.12 -11.08
C LEU A 138 10.14 -4.27 -11.99
N ALA A 139 11.22 -4.85 -12.52
CA ALA A 139 12.10 -4.16 -13.46
C ALA A 139 11.56 -4.21 -14.88
N GLY A 140 10.63 -5.11 -15.17
CA GLY A 140 9.99 -5.24 -16.47
C GLY A 140 9.06 -4.06 -16.77
N ALA A 141 9.12 -3.54 -17.97
CA ALA A 141 8.23 -2.49 -18.46
C ALA A 141 6.80 -3.03 -18.66
#